data_9774f73ec776b8c2cd0ab3d2cf7649ec
#
_entry.id   9774f73ec776b8c2cd0ab3d2cf7649ec
#
_cell.length_a   1.000
_cell.length_b   1.000
_cell.length_c   1.000
_cell.angle_alpha   90.00
_cell.angle_beta   90.00
_cell.angle_gamma   90.00
#
_symmetry.space_group_name_H-M   'P 1'
#
loop_
_entity.id
_entity.type
_entity.pdbx_description
1 polymer ?
#
loop_
_entity_poly.entity_id
_entity_poly.type
_entity_poly.pdbx_seq_one_letter_code
_entity_poly.pdbx_strand_id
1 'polypeptide(L)'
;MTEEFRSGFVTLVGRPNVGKSTLLNQLVGSKVAIVSDRPQTTRTAIRGVRTTPDDQIVFVDTPGIHKPRTPLGERTNERAVATLGEVDVVCLVVEADAPIGAGDRFVAGLVHQVPTPKLLVVNKIDRAGKPAIVEHLATAARDLGDFDAYLPLSARTGDGIAALLGEIESRLPEGPRYYPEGTVTDQPETFVAAELVREKLLA
;
A
#
# COMPACT_ATOMS: atom_id res chain seq x y z
N MET A 1 -25.05 -7.74 -20.39
CA MET A 1 -24.57 -6.43 -19.94
C MET A 1 -23.06 -6.56 -19.88
N THR A 2 -22.34 -5.88 -20.74
CA THR A 2 -20.86 -5.80 -20.62
C THR A 2 -20.60 -4.98 -19.36
N GLU A 3 -20.05 -5.60 -18.31
CA GLU A 3 -19.52 -4.83 -17.18
C GLU A 3 -18.50 -3.85 -17.76
N GLU A 4 -18.67 -2.56 -17.45
CA GLU A 4 -17.76 -1.52 -17.93
C GLU A 4 -16.42 -1.69 -17.22
N PHE A 5 -15.33 -1.64 -17.99
CA PHE A 5 -13.98 -1.84 -17.48
C PHE A 5 -13.64 -0.77 -16.43
N ARG A 6 -13.12 -1.18 -15.29
CA ARG A 6 -12.73 -0.29 -14.19
C ARG A 6 -11.23 -0.14 -14.11
N SER A 7 -10.76 1.07 -13.86
CA SER A 7 -9.33 1.30 -13.69
C SER A 7 -9.05 2.50 -12.79
N GLY A 8 -7.95 2.41 -12.04
CA GLY A 8 -7.58 3.52 -11.18
C GLY A 8 -6.25 3.31 -10.48
N PHE A 9 -5.87 4.33 -9.73
CA PHE A 9 -4.61 4.42 -8.99
C PHE A 9 -4.85 4.16 -7.51
N VAL A 10 -3.98 3.34 -6.92
CA VAL A 10 -4.05 2.97 -5.50
C VAL A 10 -2.70 3.22 -4.85
N THR A 11 -2.66 3.86 -3.71
CA THR A 11 -1.41 4.04 -2.98
C THR A 11 -1.38 3.27 -1.66
N LEU A 12 -0.21 2.71 -1.33
CA LEU A 12 0.07 2.06 -0.07
C LEU A 12 0.90 3.00 0.80
N VAL A 13 0.35 3.42 1.93
CA VAL A 13 1.04 4.29 2.89
C VAL A 13 1.18 3.62 4.26
N GLY A 14 2.11 4.07 5.06
CA GLY A 14 2.36 3.49 6.38
C GLY A 14 3.82 3.66 6.79
N ARG A 15 4.12 3.36 8.04
CA ARG A 15 5.49 3.41 8.59
C ARG A 15 6.46 2.54 7.77
N PRO A 16 7.77 2.77 7.85
CA PRO A 16 8.76 1.81 7.37
C PRO A 16 8.53 0.42 7.99
N ASN A 17 8.80 -0.63 7.21
CA ASN A 17 8.78 -2.04 7.64
C ASN A 17 7.41 -2.65 7.99
N VAL A 18 6.29 -1.96 7.79
CA VAL A 18 4.94 -2.52 7.96
C VAL A 18 4.57 -3.54 6.87
N GLY A 19 5.43 -3.71 5.85
CA GLY A 19 5.27 -4.71 4.80
C GLY A 19 4.65 -4.20 3.49
N LYS A 20 4.70 -2.88 3.20
CA LYS A 20 4.15 -2.29 1.97
C LYS A 20 4.70 -2.93 0.69
N SER A 21 6.01 -3.06 0.56
CA SER A 21 6.65 -3.65 -0.64
C SER A 21 6.30 -5.13 -0.80
N THR A 22 6.20 -5.89 0.31
CA THR A 22 5.74 -7.29 0.28
C THR A 22 4.29 -7.35 -0.19
N LEU A 23 3.44 -6.46 0.35
CA LEU A 23 2.04 -6.36 -0.04
C LEU A 23 1.88 -5.99 -1.51
N LEU A 24 2.64 -5.00 -2.00
CA LEU A 24 2.65 -4.61 -3.41
C LEU A 24 2.98 -5.80 -4.33
N ASN A 25 4.04 -6.54 -4.04
CA ASN A 25 4.42 -7.72 -4.80
C ASN A 25 3.31 -8.78 -4.82
N GLN A 26 2.64 -8.97 -3.68
CA GLN A 26 1.53 -9.92 -3.56
C GLN A 26 0.29 -9.48 -4.37
N LEU A 27 -0.05 -8.19 -4.33
CA LEU A 27 -1.18 -7.62 -5.06
C LEU A 27 -0.97 -7.66 -6.58
N VAL A 28 0.25 -7.38 -7.04
CA VAL A 28 0.61 -7.43 -8.47
C VAL A 28 0.79 -8.88 -8.96
N GLY A 29 1.09 -9.82 -8.06
CA GLY A 29 1.41 -11.20 -8.41
C GLY A 29 2.81 -11.38 -9.01
N SER A 30 3.67 -10.36 -8.92
CA SER A 30 5.03 -10.34 -9.45
C SER A 30 5.95 -9.51 -8.57
N LYS A 31 7.25 -9.80 -8.60
CA LYS A 31 8.23 -9.06 -7.81
C LYS A 31 8.62 -7.76 -8.51
N VAL A 32 7.96 -6.67 -8.16
CA VAL A 32 8.19 -5.31 -8.69
C VAL A 32 8.90 -4.40 -7.70
N ALA A 33 8.82 -4.68 -6.40
CA ALA A 33 9.49 -3.92 -5.35
C ALA A 33 10.43 -4.81 -4.53
N ILE A 34 11.56 -4.25 -4.10
CA ILE A 34 12.49 -4.95 -3.20
C ILE A 34 11.92 -5.02 -1.78
N VAL A 35 12.25 -6.10 -1.09
CA VAL A 35 11.86 -6.33 0.30
C VAL A 35 13.11 -6.34 1.18
N SER A 36 13.16 -5.51 2.21
CA SER A 36 14.25 -5.49 3.18
C SER A 36 13.76 -5.01 4.54
N ASP A 37 14.36 -5.50 5.61
CA ASP A 37 14.08 -5.06 6.98
C ASP A 37 14.72 -3.69 7.29
N ARG A 38 15.54 -3.15 6.40
CA ARG A 38 16.14 -1.83 6.57
C ARG A 38 15.12 -0.72 6.25
N PRO A 39 15.07 0.36 7.04
CA PRO A 39 14.22 1.51 6.76
C PRO A 39 14.54 2.14 5.38
N GLN A 40 13.50 2.71 4.72
CA GLN A 40 13.61 3.38 3.42
C GLN A 40 14.08 2.45 2.29
N THR A 41 13.50 1.25 2.22
CA THR A 41 13.73 0.30 1.13
C THR A 41 13.37 0.90 -0.22
N THR A 42 12.21 1.55 -0.33
CA THR A 42 11.75 2.24 -1.54
C THR A 42 12.29 3.68 -1.54
N ARG A 43 13.07 4.03 -2.55
CA ARG A 43 13.62 5.39 -2.77
C ARG A 43 12.98 6.11 -3.94
N THR A 44 12.47 5.37 -4.90
CA THR A 44 11.80 5.87 -6.11
C THR A 44 10.38 5.32 -6.10
N ALA A 45 9.39 6.13 -6.46
CA ALA A 45 8.02 5.67 -6.60
C ALA A 45 8.00 4.56 -7.68
N ILE A 46 7.57 3.37 -7.29
CA ILE A 46 7.44 2.22 -8.19
C ILE A 46 5.95 2.04 -8.46
N ARG A 47 5.58 1.92 -9.72
CA ARG A 47 4.24 1.54 -10.11
C ARG A 47 4.20 0.04 -10.37
N GLY A 48 3.31 -0.64 -9.66
CA GLY A 48 2.94 -2.02 -9.93
C GLY A 48 1.60 -2.04 -10.64
N VAL A 49 1.45 -2.82 -11.67
CA VAL A 49 0.22 -2.91 -12.46
C VAL A 49 -0.35 -4.32 -12.35
N ARG A 50 -1.62 -4.41 -11.96
CA ARG A 50 -2.40 -5.64 -12.00
C ARG A 50 -3.53 -5.45 -13.02
N THR A 51 -3.62 -6.32 -13.99
CA THR A 51 -4.66 -6.30 -15.03
C THR A 51 -5.45 -7.59 -15.01
N THR A 52 -6.77 -7.47 -15.01
CA THR A 52 -7.72 -8.58 -15.23
C THR A 52 -8.56 -8.28 -16.49
N PRO A 53 -9.44 -9.20 -16.93
CA PRO A 53 -10.38 -8.90 -18.00
C PRO A 53 -11.26 -7.69 -17.70
N ASP A 54 -11.63 -7.44 -16.43
CA ASP A 54 -12.65 -6.52 -15.99
C ASP A 54 -12.09 -5.23 -15.36
N ASP A 55 -10.81 -5.26 -14.92
CA ASP A 55 -10.19 -4.12 -14.23
C ASP A 55 -8.68 -3.98 -14.49
N GLN A 56 -8.16 -2.77 -14.17
CA GLN A 56 -6.73 -2.50 -14.06
C GLN A 56 -6.44 -1.63 -12.85
N ILE A 57 -5.63 -2.14 -11.93
CA ILE A 57 -5.19 -1.43 -10.73
C ILE A 57 -3.73 -1.02 -10.91
N VAL A 58 -3.46 0.28 -10.79
CA VAL A 58 -2.11 0.84 -10.80
C VAL A 58 -1.71 1.19 -9.37
N PHE A 59 -0.88 0.37 -8.76
CA PHE A 59 -0.34 0.63 -7.43
C PHE A 59 0.83 1.59 -7.49
N VAL A 60 0.75 2.65 -6.72
CA VAL A 60 1.84 3.61 -6.55
C VAL A 60 2.48 3.38 -5.19
N ASP A 61 3.66 2.76 -5.15
CA ASP A 61 4.43 2.61 -3.90
C ASP A 61 5.12 3.94 -3.59
N THR A 62 4.69 4.58 -2.51
CA THR A 62 5.32 5.81 -2.02
C THR A 62 6.40 5.47 -0.99
N PRO A 63 7.52 6.20 -0.93
CA PRO A 63 8.45 6.10 0.17
C PRO A 63 7.73 6.20 1.51
N GLY A 64 8.08 5.36 2.48
CA GLY A 64 7.40 5.31 3.77
C GLY A 64 7.32 6.70 4.41
N ILE A 65 6.10 7.16 4.67
CA ILE A 65 5.84 8.44 5.34
C ILE A 65 6.24 8.31 6.82
N HIS A 66 7.01 9.25 7.31
CA HIS A 66 7.42 9.31 8.71
C HIS A 66 7.42 10.74 9.22
N LYS A 67 7.33 10.91 10.55
CA LYS A 67 7.41 12.25 11.17
C LYS A 67 8.73 12.92 10.76
N PRO A 68 8.67 14.10 10.12
CA PRO A 68 9.87 14.76 9.63
C PRO A 68 10.77 15.19 10.80
N ARG A 69 12.08 15.03 10.60
CA ARG A 69 13.12 15.53 11.52
C ARG A 69 13.95 16.63 10.89
N THR A 70 13.71 16.94 9.63
CA THR A 70 14.46 17.92 8.84
C THR A 70 13.52 18.63 7.87
N PRO A 71 13.85 19.87 7.40
CA PRO A 71 13.07 20.55 6.37
C PRO A 71 12.91 19.75 5.06
N LEU A 72 13.87 18.91 4.73
CA LEU A 72 13.77 18.00 3.59
C LEU A 72 12.68 16.94 3.82
N GLY A 73 12.55 16.43 5.05
CA GLY A 73 11.49 15.48 5.44
C GLY A 73 10.08 16.11 5.35
N GLU A 74 9.94 17.40 5.67
CA GLU A 74 8.67 18.13 5.52
C GLU A 74 8.24 18.21 4.05
N ARG A 75 9.13 18.59 3.14
CA ARG A 75 8.86 18.62 1.70
C ARG A 75 8.52 17.24 1.14
N THR A 76 9.12 16.18 1.68
CA THR A 76 8.81 14.80 1.29
C THR A 76 7.39 14.43 1.71
N ASN A 77 6.97 14.82 2.90
CA ASN A 77 5.60 14.60 3.38
C ASN A 77 4.56 15.42 2.61
N GLU A 78 4.86 16.70 2.27
CA GLU A 78 3.98 17.52 1.43
C GLU A 78 3.74 16.87 0.06
N ARG A 79 4.78 16.34 -0.58
CA ARG A 79 4.65 15.58 -1.83
C ARG A 79 3.83 14.29 -1.65
N ALA A 80 4.05 13.59 -0.55
CA ALA A 80 3.28 12.39 -0.24
C ALA A 80 1.79 12.71 -0.07
N VAL A 81 1.44 13.78 0.65
CA VAL A 81 0.03 14.24 0.80
C VAL A 81 -0.56 14.63 -0.55
N ALA A 82 0.18 15.33 -1.41
CA ALA A 82 -0.29 15.66 -2.76
C ALA A 82 -0.64 14.38 -3.54
N THR A 83 0.23 13.36 -3.51
CA THR A 83 -0.03 12.06 -4.14
C THR A 83 -1.28 11.36 -3.57
N LEU A 84 -1.58 11.51 -2.26
CA LEU A 84 -2.79 10.93 -1.67
C LEU A 84 -4.10 11.50 -2.26
N GLY A 85 -4.07 12.76 -2.71
CA GLY A 85 -5.23 13.41 -3.35
C GLY A 85 -5.36 13.10 -4.84
N GLU A 86 -4.34 12.50 -5.47
CA GLU A 86 -4.30 12.17 -6.89
C GLU A 86 -4.65 10.71 -7.20
N VAL A 87 -4.89 9.88 -6.18
CA VAL A 87 -5.25 8.47 -6.33
C VAL A 87 -6.72 8.22 -6.02
N ASP A 88 -7.23 7.09 -6.51
CA ASP A 88 -8.64 6.70 -6.33
C ASP A 88 -8.88 6.00 -4.99
N VAL A 89 -7.86 5.32 -4.44
CA VAL A 89 -7.94 4.62 -3.14
C VAL A 89 -6.61 4.76 -2.38
N VAL A 90 -6.70 5.05 -1.10
CA VAL A 90 -5.56 5.06 -0.18
C VAL A 90 -5.65 3.86 0.77
N CYS A 91 -4.59 3.04 0.84
CA CYS A 91 -4.47 1.94 1.79
C CYS A 91 -3.44 2.31 2.88
N LEU A 92 -3.90 2.59 4.11
CA LEU A 92 -3.03 2.74 5.27
C LEU A 92 -2.66 1.35 5.81
N VAL A 93 -1.39 1.02 5.80
CA VAL A 93 -0.88 -0.28 6.25
C VAL A 93 -0.27 -0.15 7.64
N VAL A 94 -0.76 -0.95 8.59
CA VAL A 94 -0.24 -1.11 9.95
C VAL A 94 0.09 -2.58 10.23
N GLU A 95 0.82 -2.86 11.31
CA GLU A 95 1.22 -4.22 11.70
C GLU A 95 0.30 -4.78 12.78
N ALA A 96 -0.15 -6.04 12.64
CA ALA A 96 -0.96 -6.73 13.64
C ALA A 96 -0.15 -7.15 14.90
N ASP A 97 1.17 -7.32 14.74
CA ASP A 97 2.09 -7.78 15.79
C ASP A 97 2.79 -6.62 16.55
N ALA A 98 2.40 -5.37 16.30
CA ALA A 98 2.96 -4.20 16.95
C ALA A 98 1.84 -3.23 17.37
N PRO A 99 1.97 -2.53 18.52
CA PRO A 99 0.96 -1.57 18.96
C PRO A 99 0.88 -0.36 18.02
N ILE A 100 -0.32 0.22 17.90
CA ILE A 100 -0.54 1.49 17.20
C ILE A 100 0.31 2.58 17.85
N GLY A 101 1.28 3.10 17.14
CA GLY A 101 2.24 4.06 17.63
C GLY A 101 2.01 5.49 17.11
N ALA A 102 2.85 6.41 17.58
CA ALA A 102 2.81 7.81 17.14
C ALA A 102 3.05 7.97 15.62
N GLY A 103 3.83 7.06 15.01
CA GLY A 103 4.05 7.04 13.57
C GLY A 103 2.81 6.67 12.77
N ASP A 104 2.02 5.68 13.25
CA ASP A 104 0.76 5.28 12.61
C ASP A 104 -0.27 6.41 12.70
N ARG A 105 -0.41 7.04 13.89
CA ARG A 105 -1.30 8.20 14.08
C ARG A 105 -0.90 9.38 13.21
N PHE A 106 0.41 9.61 13.04
CA PHE A 106 0.90 10.66 12.15
C PHE A 106 0.49 10.42 10.70
N VAL A 107 0.71 9.20 10.18
CA VAL A 107 0.34 8.85 8.79
C VAL A 107 -1.18 8.87 8.63
N ALA A 108 -1.95 8.34 9.59
CA ALA A 108 -3.41 8.41 9.58
C ALA A 108 -3.92 9.85 9.50
N GLY A 109 -3.31 10.77 10.28
CA GLY A 109 -3.63 12.19 10.25
C GLY A 109 -3.40 12.83 8.88
N LEU A 110 -2.41 12.39 8.11
CA LEU A 110 -2.20 12.83 6.72
C LEU A 110 -3.25 12.22 5.76
N VAL A 111 -3.55 10.94 5.91
CA VAL A 111 -4.56 10.24 5.11
C VAL A 111 -5.94 10.88 5.28
N HIS A 112 -6.28 11.33 6.49
CA HIS A 112 -7.57 12.00 6.74
C HIS A 112 -7.67 13.44 6.21
N GLN A 113 -6.57 14.03 5.71
CA GLN A 113 -6.61 15.36 5.08
C GLN A 113 -7.16 15.33 3.66
N VAL A 114 -7.27 14.16 3.03
CA VAL A 114 -7.78 14.00 1.66
C VAL A 114 -9.15 13.33 1.67
N PRO A 115 -10.05 13.69 0.72
CA PRO A 115 -11.37 13.08 0.63
C PRO A 115 -11.37 11.67 0.02
N THR A 116 -10.26 11.25 -0.55
CA THR A 116 -10.08 9.95 -1.21
C THR A 116 -10.53 8.79 -0.31
N PRO A 117 -11.24 7.78 -0.83
CA PRO A 117 -11.56 6.54 -0.12
C PRO A 117 -10.33 5.93 0.53
N LYS A 118 -10.47 5.53 1.79
CA LYS A 118 -9.36 5.07 2.61
C LYS A 118 -9.64 3.72 3.28
N LEU A 119 -8.74 2.78 3.06
CA LEU A 119 -8.80 1.44 3.62
C LEU A 119 -7.73 1.27 4.70
N LEU A 120 -8.06 0.68 5.84
CA LEU A 120 -7.09 0.28 6.84
C LEU A 120 -6.70 -1.17 6.64
N VAL A 121 -5.43 -1.41 6.34
CA VAL A 121 -4.85 -2.74 6.15
C VAL A 121 -4.05 -3.11 7.39
N VAL A 122 -4.50 -4.13 8.12
CA VAL A 122 -3.79 -4.70 9.28
C VAL A 122 -2.99 -5.91 8.79
N ASN A 123 -1.71 -5.68 8.47
CA ASN A 123 -0.81 -6.68 7.90
C ASN A 123 -0.12 -7.53 8.97
N LYS A 124 0.47 -8.66 8.56
CA LYS A 124 1.23 -9.60 9.39
C LYS A 124 0.36 -10.37 10.39
N ILE A 125 -0.90 -10.66 10.04
CA ILE A 125 -1.79 -11.46 10.91
C ILE A 125 -1.27 -12.89 11.16
N ASP A 126 -0.34 -13.37 10.32
CA ASP A 126 0.36 -14.63 10.50
C ASP A 126 1.27 -14.66 11.75
N ARG A 127 1.51 -13.48 12.38
CA ARG A 127 2.30 -13.33 13.61
C ARG A 127 1.46 -13.08 14.85
N ALA A 128 0.14 -12.97 14.72
CA ALA A 128 -0.77 -12.65 15.82
C ALA A 128 -1.90 -13.69 15.92
N GLY A 129 -2.35 -13.96 17.13
CA GLY A 129 -3.54 -14.81 17.34
C GLY A 129 -4.84 -14.07 17.02
N LYS A 130 -5.89 -14.82 16.62
CA LYS A 130 -7.19 -14.22 16.27
C LYS A 130 -7.75 -13.22 17.28
N PRO A 131 -7.75 -13.48 18.63
CA PRO A 131 -8.23 -12.51 19.60
C PRO A 131 -7.43 -11.20 19.58
N ALA A 132 -6.09 -11.28 19.45
CA ALA A 132 -5.23 -10.10 19.36
C ALA A 132 -5.49 -9.27 18.10
N ILE A 133 -5.80 -9.93 16.98
CA ILE A 133 -6.16 -9.24 15.73
C ILE A 133 -7.45 -8.44 15.92
N VAL A 134 -8.47 -9.01 16.55
CA VAL A 134 -9.75 -8.33 16.83
C VAL A 134 -9.55 -7.12 17.74
N GLU A 135 -8.79 -7.27 18.82
CA GLU A 135 -8.44 -6.18 19.74
C GLU A 135 -7.64 -5.08 19.02
N HIS A 136 -6.70 -5.48 18.17
CA HIS A 136 -5.91 -4.54 17.38
C HIS A 136 -6.75 -3.74 16.40
N LEU A 137 -7.70 -4.38 15.69
CA LEU A 137 -8.66 -3.71 14.81
C LEU A 137 -9.51 -2.68 15.58
N ALA A 138 -10.03 -3.06 16.76
CA ALA A 138 -10.79 -2.14 17.60
C ALA A 138 -9.94 -0.94 18.09
N THR A 139 -8.68 -1.20 18.43
CA THR A 139 -7.73 -0.15 18.83
C THR A 139 -7.39 0.76 17.64
N ALA A 140 -7.17 0.19 16.47
CA ALA A 140 -6.88 0.96 15.26
C ALA A 140 -8.06 1.86 14.85
N ALA A 141 -9.30 1.35 14.90
CA ALA A 141 -10.50 2.14 14.64
C ALA A 141 -10.64 3.33 15.61
N ARG A 142 -10.36 3.12 16.89
CA ARG A 142 -10.42 4.18 17.89
C ARG A 142 -9.31 5.22 17.75
N ASP A 143 -8.08 4.78 17.47
CA ASP A 143 -6.87 5.59 17.56
C ASP A 143 -6.46 6.26 16.24
N LEU A 144 -6.88 5.70 15.10
CA LEU A 144 -6.51 6.17 13.76
C LEU A 144 -7.66 6.86 13.02
N GLY A 145 -8.88 6.85 13.55
CA GLY A 145 -10.08 7.42 12.92
C GLY A 145 -10.81 6.44 12.01
N ASP A 146 -11.83 6.93 11.29
CA ASP A 146 -12.72 6.11 10.50
C ASP A 146 -12.15 5.80 9.11
N PHE A 147 -12.28 4.55 8.70
CA PHE A 147 -11.91 4.04 7.38
C PHE A 147 -13.12 3.39 6.70
N ASP A 148 -13.14 3.39 5.38
CA ASP A 148 -14.23 2.79 4.60
C ASP A 148 -14.26 1.26 4.71
N ALA A 149 -13.12 0.62 5.01
CA ALA A 149 -13.02 -0.79 5.36
C ALA A 149 -11.76 -1.09 6.21
N TYR A 150 -11.84 -2.19 6.98
CA TYR A 150 -10.77 -2.68 7.85
C TYR A 150 -10.41 -4.10 7.43
N LEU A 151 -9.19 -4.31 6.96
CA LEU A 151 -8.77 -5.49 6.23
C LEU A 151 -7.57 -6.17 6.92
N PRO A 152 -7.82 -7.16 7.78
CA PRO A 152 -6.75 -7.99 8.32
C PRO A 152 -6.22 -8.93 7.24
N LEU A 153 -4.90 -8.94 7.02
CA LEU A 153 -4.25 -9.78 6.02
C LEU A 153 -2.80 -10.14 6.38
N SER A 154 -2.26 -11.12 5.68
CA SER A 154 -0.83 -11.40 5.66
C SER A 154 -0.30 -11.30 4.22
N ALA A 155 0.48 -10.27 3.95
CA ALA A 155 1.19 -10.13 2.68
C ALA A 155 2.20 -11.27 2.44
N ARG A 156 2.61 -11.98 3.48
CA ARG A 156 3.52 -13.12 3.39
C ARG A 156 2.85 -14.41 2.96
N THR A 157 1.68 -14.71 3.54
CA THR A 157 0.95 -15.97 3.27
C THR A 157 -0.09 -15.83 2.16
N GLY A 158 -0.51 -14.61 1.84
CA GLY A 158 -1.59 -14.34 0.90
C GLY A 158 -2.99 -14.28 1.55
N ASP A 159 -3.09 -14.59 2.86
CA ASP A 159 -4.37 -14.53 3.56
C ASP A 159 -4.95 -13.11 3.53
N GLY A 160 -6.23 -12.97 3.19
CA GLY A 160 -6.94 -11.70 3.14
C GLY A 160 -6.67 -10.83 1.90
N ILE A 161 -5.76 -11.21 1.01
CA ILE A 161 -5.43 -10.43 -0.21
C ILE A 161 -6.63 -10.30 -1.14
N ALA A 162 -7.40 -11.37 -1.34
CA ALA A 162 -8.59 -11.34 -2.19
C ALA A 162 -9.65 -10.36 -1.66
N ALA A 163 -9.83 -10.28 -0.33
CA ALA A 163 -10.74 -9.31 0.29
C ALA A 163 -10.28 -7.87 0.05
N LEU A 164 -8.98 -7.58 0.18
CA LEU A 164 -8.43 -6.26 -0.12
C LEU A 164 -8.62 -5.90 -1.59
N LEU A 165 -8.35 -6.81 -2.52
CA LEU A 165 -8.57 -6.57 -3.95
C LEU A 165 -10.05 -6.26 -4.26
N GLY A 166 -11.00 -7.03 -3.73
CA GLY A 166 -12.42 -6.78 -3.92
C GLY A 166 -12.88 -5.42 -3.36
N GLU A 167 -12.35 -4.99 -2.21
CA GLU A 167 -12.63 -3.66 -1.66
C GLU A 167 -12.04 -2.53 -2.52
N ILE A 168 -10.86 -2.73 -3.10
CA ILE A 168 -10.25 -1.79 -4.04
C ILE A 168 -11.11 -1.73 -5.32
N GLU A 169 -11.34 -2.88 -5.98
CA GLU A 169 -12.07 -3.00 -7.24
C GLU A 169 -13.46 -2.34 -7.17
N SER A 170 -14.17 -2.50 -6.05
CA SER A 170 -15.49 -1.89 -5.83
C SER A 170 -15.48 -0.35 -5.81
N ARG A 171 -14.32 0.27 -5.58
CA ARG A 171 -14.14 1.73 -5.48
C ARG A 171 -13.46 2.34 -6.70
N LEU A 172 -13.00 1.52 -7.64
CA LEU A 172 -12.40 2.04 -8.87
C LEU A 172 -13.48 2.69 -9.75
N PRO A 173 -13.17 3.82 -10.37
CA PRO A 173 -14.04 4.40 -11.39
C PRO A 173 -14.03 3.56 -12.67
N GLU A 174 -15.05 3.75 -13.50
CA GLU A 174 -15.02 3.33 -14.89
C GLU A 174 -13.93 4.12 -15.63
N GLY A 175 -13.09 3.40 -16.39
CA GLY A 175 -11.94 4.02 -17.03
C GLY A 175 -11.25 3.14 -18.06
N PRO A 176 -10.36 3.73 -18.86
CA PRO A 176 -9.60 3.00 -19.88
C PRO A 176 -8.48 2.17 -19.24
N ARG A 177 -7.93 1.23 -20.00
CA ARG A 177 -6.65 0.60 -19.65
C ARG A 177 -5.52 1.63 -19.77
N TYR A 178 -4.83 1.93 -18.67
CA TYR A 178 -3.69 2.84 -18.63
C TYR A 178 -2.40 2.21 -19.19
N TYR A 179 -2.26 0.89 -19.04
CA TYR A 179 -1.10 0.12 -19.46
C TYR A 179 -1.50 -1.06 -20.36
N PRO A 180 -0.66 -1.44 -21.31
CA PRO A 180 -0.88 -2.65 -22.10
C PRO A 180 -1.03 -3.90 -21.25
N GLU A 181 -1.78 -4.87 -21.77
CA GLU A 181 -1.95 -6.17 -21.11
C GLU A 181 -0.58 -6.85 -20.89
N GLY A 182 -0.41 -7.49 -19.72
CA GLY A 182 0.85 -8.12 -19.33
C GLY A 182 1.90 -7.16 -18.74
N THR A 183 1.63 -5.84 -18.71
CA THR A 183 2.50 -4.90 -17.99
C THR A 183 2.36 -5.12 -16.49
N VAL A 184 3.47 -5.38 -15.79
CA VAL A 184 3.51 -5.55 -14.32
C VAL A 184 4.15 -4.36 -13.60
N THR A 185 4.93 -3.55 -14.32
CA THR A 185 5.57 -2.31 -13.80
C THR A 185 5.91 -1.37 -14.95
N ASP A 186 6.00 -0.08 -14.66
CA ASP A 186 6.47 0.95 -15.60
C ASP A 186 8.00 1.17 -15.53
N GLN A 187 8.69 0.44 -14.65
CA GLN A 187 10.12 0.58 -14.47
C GLN A 187 10.89 -0.17 -15.58
N PRO A 188 11.98 0.41 -16.11
CA PRO A 188 12.87 -0.31 -17.04
C PRO A 188 13.42 -1.60 -16.41
N GLU A 189 13.61 -2.64 -17.21
CA GLU A 189 14.17 -3.93 -16.74
C GLU A 189 15.52 -3.75 -16.04
N THR A 190 16.35 -2.81 -16.52
CA THR A 190 17.66 -2.48 -15.91
C THR A 190 17.50 -1.94 -14.48
N PHE A 191 16.44 -1.15 -14.22
CA PHE A 191 16.13 -0.67 -12.89
C PHE A 191 15.68 -1.82 -11.97
N VAL A 192 14.77 -2.66 -12.46
CA VAL A 192 14.30 -3.85 -11.70
C VAL A 192 15.46 -4.78 -11.35
N ALA A 193 16.35 -5.04 -12.31
CA ALA A 193 17.56 -5.85 -12.10
C ALA A 193 18.49 -5.22 -11.05
N ALA A 194 18.73 -3.92 -11.12
CA ALA A 194 19.55 -3.20 -10.14
C ALA A 194 18.96 -3.25 -8.73
N GLU A 195 17.63 -3.12 -8.60
CA GLU A 195 16.94 -3.22 -7.33
C GLU A 195 17.00 -4.65 -6.75
N LEU A 196 16.90 -5.70 -7.57
CA LEU A 196 17.08 -7.09 -7.14
C LEU A 196 18.49 -7.37 -6.62
N VAL A 197 19.53 -6.83 -7.28
CA VAL A 197 20.92 -6.90 -6.78
C VAL A 197 21.05 -6.15 -5.45
N ARG A 198 20.46 -4.95 -5.35
CA ARG A 198 20.45 -4.15 -4.12
C ARG A 198 19.78 -4.90 -2.96
N GLU A 199 18.69 -5.61 -3.19
CA GLU A 199 18.03 -6.44 -2.17
C GLU A 199 19.00 -7.49 -1.59
N LYS A 200 19.74 -8.19 -2.47
CA LYS A 200 20.73 -9.20 -2.04
C LYS A 200 21.90 -8.61 -1.26
N LEU A 201 22.27 -7.37 -1.54
CA LEU A 201 23.31 -6.65 -0.78
C LEU A 201 22.83 -6.13 0.57
N LEU A 202 21.51 -5.97 0.75
CA LEU A 202 20.88 -5.49 1.98
C LEU A 202 20.47 -6.63 2.93
N ALA A 203 20.34 -7.85 2.40
CA ALA A 203 20.03 -9.06 3.16
C ALA A 203 21.24 -9.53 3.96
#